data_3a842e6e54f3064b72d85b2f149143c1
#
_entry.id   3a842e6e54f3064b72d85b2f149143c1
#
_cell.length_a   1.000
_cell.length_b   1.000
_cell.length_c   1.000
_cell.angle_alpha   90.00
_cell.angle_beta   90.00
_cell.angle_gamma   90.00
#
_symmetry.space_group_name_H-M   'P 1'
#
loop_
_entity.id
_entity.type
_entity.pdbx_description
1 polymer ?
#
loop_
_entity_poly.entity_id
_entity_poly.type
_entity_poly.pdbx_seq_one_letter_code
_entity_poly.pdbx_strand_id
1 'polypeptide(L)'
;DINAGREWAYTGIRKSQYIIEELLVNEGNPDAGISDYKIFCFNGKPYCIVYDIDRYIGHKRNFYDTKWCCLNINSDCPSFFDPGQKPKGLDDMLMIAETLSADFPFVRVDLYYVQNKVYFGELTFYPWSGYVQFSPDGFDFTLGRQFDISSFYPSKND
;
A
#
# COMPACT_ATOMS: atom_id res chain seq x y z
N ASP A 1 -11.19 19.50 -2.90
CA ASP A 1 -11.42 20.00 -1.55
C ASP A 1 -10.60 19.18 -0.56
N ILE A 2 -9.57 19.79 0.02
CA ILE A 2 -8.62 19.13 0.97
C ILE A 2 -9.37 18.55 2.18
N ASN A 3 -10.51 19.12 2.52
CA ASN A 3 -11.32 18.69 3.66
C ASN A 3 -12.33 17.59 3.29
N ALA A 4 -12.44 17.22 2.03
CA ALA A 4 -13.34 16.15 1.57
C ALA A 4 -12.69 14.76 1.57
N GLY A 5 -11.39 14.67 1.90
CA GLY A 5 -10.67 13.41 2.03
C GLY A 5 -11.16 12.57 3.22
N ARG A 6 -11.20 11.27 3.05
CA ARG A 6 -11.54 10.32 4.13
C ARG A 6 -10.45 10.24 5.20
N GLU A 7 -9.27 10.80 4.95
CA GLU A 7 -8.13 10.75 5.85
C GLU A 7 -8.05 12.01 6.70
N TRP A 8 -8.46 11.91 7.94
CA TRP A 8 -8.46 13.01 8.90
C TRP A 8 -7.10 13.66 9.10
N ALA A 9 -6.00 12.94 8.85
CA ALA A 9 -4.64 13.46 8.96
C ALA A 9 -4.39 14.68 8.05
N TYR A 10 -5.12 14.80 6.95
CA TYR A 10 -5.00 15.95 6.04
C TYR A 10 -5.78 17.19 6.49
N THR A 11 -6.66 17.05 7.48
CA THR A 11 -7.47 18.20 7.96
C THR A 11 -6.65 19.30 8.65
N GLY A 12 -5.44 18.97 9.11
CA GLY A 12 -4.50 19.91 9.71
C GLY A 12 -3.64 20.71 8.73
N ILE A 13 -3.69 20.42 7.45
CA ILE A 13 -2.89 21.10 6.43
C ILE A 13 -3.46 22.50 6.17
N ARG A 14 -2.77 23.53 6.65
CA ARG A 14 -3.23 24.94 6.54
C ARG A 14 -2.90 25.61 5.21
N LYS A 15 -1.91 25.10 4.47
CA LYS A 15 -1.50 25.57 3.14
C LYS A 15 -1.37 24.38 2.22
N SER A 16 -1.98 24.48 1.06
CA SER A 16 -1.78 23.51 0.00
C SER A 16 -0.35 23.57 -0.49
N GLN A 17 0.35 22.44 -0.41
CA GLN A 17 1.65 22.25 -1.04
C GLN A 17 1.43 21.27 -2.20
N TYR A 18 1.90 21.65 -3.37
CA TYR A 18 1.72 20.87 -4.59
C TYR A 18 3.09 20.41 -5.08
N ILE A 19 3.15 19.13 -5.42
CA ILE A 19 4.26 18.53 -6.17
C ILE A 19 3.73 18.30 -7.58
N ILE A 20 4.50 18.70 -8.57
CA ILE A 20 4.20 18.44 -9.99
C ILE A 20 5.27 17.48 -10.47
N GLU A 21 4.85 16.30 -10.89
CA GLU A 21 5.71 15.22 -11.34
C GLU A 21 5.37 14.85 -12.78
N GLU A 22 6.28 14.16 -13.45
CA GLU A 22 6.02 13.59 -14.76
C GLU A 22 4.89 12.53 -14.65
N LEU A 23 3.94 12.61 -15.57
CA LEU A 23 2.85 11.65 -15.63
C LEU A 23 3.37 10.27 -16.08
N LEU A 24 3.29 9.29 -15.21
CA LEU A 24 3.54 7.90 -15.57
C LEU A 24 2.35 7.34 -16.36
N VAL A 25 2.63 6.70 -17.47
CA VAL A 25 1.61 6.15 -18.36
C VAL A 25 1.76 4.63 -18.48
N ASN A 26 0.64 3.93 -18.42
CA ASN A 26 0.56 2.52 -18.77
C ASN A 26 0.57 2.39 -20.29
N GLU A 27 1.72 1.98 -20.86
CA GLU A 27 1.87 1.88 -22.32
C GLU A 27 0.96 0.80 -22.94
N GLY A 28 0.63 -0.25 -22.18
CA GLY A 28 -0.24 -1.33 -22.66
C GLY A 28 -1.72 -0.91 -22.72
N ASN A 29 -2.17 -0.08 -21.79
CA ASN A 29 -3.54 0.43 -21.73
C ASN A 29 -3.58 1.76 -20.95
N PRO A 30 -3.38 2.89 -21.63
CA PRO A 30 -3.36 4.20 -20.96
C PRO A 30 -4.64 4.52 -20.17
N ASP A 31 -5.80 4.05 -20.64
CA ASP A 31 -7.09 4.29 -19.99
C ASP A 31 -7.26 3.55 -18.65
N ALA A 32 -6.52 2.47 -18.44
CA ALA A 32 -6.57 1.68 -17.21
C ALA A 32 -5.86 2.35 -16.03
N GLY A 33 -4.96 3.29 -16.30
CA GLY A 33 -3.98 3.78 -15.32
C GLY A 33 -2.84 2.80 -15.09
N ILE A 34 -1.88 3.20 -14.27
CA ILE A 34 -0.78 2.33 -13.86
C ILE A 34 -1.19 1.45 -12.69
N SER A 35 -0.64 0.24 -12.66
CA SER A 35 -0.83 -0.69 -11.54
C SER A 35 -0.10 -0.18 -10.30
N ASP A 36 -0.72 -0.36 -9.15
CA ASP A 36 -0.31 0.21 -7.87
C ASP A 36 0.05 -0.92 -6.89
N TYR A 37 1.28 -0.92 -6.41
CA TYR A 37 1.82 -1.89 -5.45
C TYR A 37 1.88 -1.25 -4.07
N LYS A 38 0.93 -1.59 -3.22
CA LYS A 38 0.79 -1.04 -1.86
C LYS A 38 1.34 -2.04 -0.86
N ILE A 39 2.53 -1.78 -0.37
CA ILE A 39 3.26 -2.69 0.49
C ILE A 39 3.03 -2.30 1.95
N PHE A 40 2.36 -3.17 2.69
CA PHE A 40 2.16 -3.02 4.13
C PHE A 40 3.43 -3.44 4.86
N CYS A 41 4.03 -2.50 5.57
CA CYS A 41 5.25 -2.70 6.33
C CYS A 41 5.00 -2.52 7.83
N PHE A 42 5.52 -3.45 8.62
CA PHE A 42 5.45 -3.41 10.09
C PHE A 42 6.86 -3.48 10.65
N ASN A 43 7.21 -2.49 11.48
CA ASN A 43 8.55 -2.40 12.10
C ASN A 43 9.69 -2.56 11.08
N GLY A 44 9.58 -1.85 9.95
CA GLY A 44 10.56 -1.88 8.88
C GLY A 44 10.53 -3.14 8.00
N LYS A 45 9.53 -4.01 8.12
CA LYS A 45 9.47 -5.26 7.36
C LYS A 45 8.23 -5.31 6.48
N PRO A 46 8.40 -5.48 5.16
CA PRO A 46 7.29 -5.79 4.26
C PRO A 46 6.57 -7.07 4.68
N TYR A 47 5.25 -7.02 4.76
CA TYR A 47 4.42 -8.13 5.21
C TYR A 47 3.50 -8.66 4.12
N CYS A 48 2.70 -7.79 3.51
CA CYS A 48 1.82 -8.14 2.41
C CYS A 48 1.74 -7.01 1.39
N ILE A 49 1.31 -7.34 0.19
CA ILE A 49 1.21 -6.44 -0.94
C ILE A 49 -0.24 -6.41 -1.38
N VAL A 50 -0.82 -5.22 -1.46
CA VAL A 50 -2.09 -4.98 -2.12
C VAL A 50 -1.79 -4.52 -3.54
N TYR A 51 -2.31 -5.24 -4.51
CA TYR A 51 -2.09 -4.97 -5.92
C TYR A 51 -3.37 -4.49 -6.57
N ASP A 52 -3.39 -3.23 -6.94
CA ASP A 52 -4.51 -2.55 -7.59
C ASP A 52 -4.25 -2.40 -9.08
N ILE A 53 -5.24 -2.78 -9.90
CA ILE A 53 -5.21 -2.64 -11.36
C ILE A 53 -6.47 -1.95 -11.88
N ASP A 54 -6.42 -1.49 -13.12
CA ASP A 54 -7.57 -0.97 -13.88
C ASP A 54 -8.30 0.18 -13.17
N ARG A 55 -7.57 1.06 -12.49
CA ARG A 55 -8.10 2.06 -11.56
C ARG A 55 -9.21 2.94 -12.15
N TYR A 56 -9.18 3.19 -13.47
CA TYR A 56 -10.13 4.11 -14.13
C TYR A 56 -11.18 3.40 -14.98
N ILE A 57 -11.02 2.11 -15.26
CA ILE A 57 -11.92 1.36 -16.16
C ILE A 57 -12.63 0.18 -15.50
N GLY A 58 -12.38 -0.07 -14.23
CA GLY A 58 -12.98 -1.20 -13.51
C GLY A 58 -12.03 -1.71 -12.44
N HIS A 59 -11.73 -0.85 -11.48
CA HIS A 59 -10.77 -1.09 -10.39
C HIS A 59 -10.94 -2.47 -9.76
N LYS A 60 -9.84 -3.22 -9.69
CA LYS A 60 -9.78 -4.54 -9.06
C LYS A 60 -8.57 -4.63 -8.15
N ARG A 61 -8.65 -5.51 -7.15
CA ARG A 61 -7.65 -5.65 -6.11
C ARG A 61 -7.41 -7.11 -5.74
N ASN A 62 -6.14 -7.48 -5.64
CA ASN A 62 -5.71 -8.72 -5.02
C ASN A 62 -4.69 -8.45 -3.92
N PHE A 63 -4.54 -9.43 -3.04
CA PHE A 63 -3.56 -9.43 -1.96
C PHE A 63 -2.54 -10.53 -2.19
N TYR A 64 -1.27 -10.22 -1.94
CA TYR A 64 -0.15 -11.16 -2.10
C TYR A 64 0.74 -11.14 -0.87
N ASP A 65 1.41 -12.26 -0.60
CA ASP A 65 2.53 -12.26 0.31
C ASP A 65 3.80 -11.68 -0.36
N THR A 66 4.89 -11.57 0.39
CA THR A 66 6.17 -11.06 -0.13
C THR A 66 6.84 -11.98 -1.16
N LYS A 67 6.37 -13.22 -1.32
CA LYS A 67 6.81 -14.16 -2.35
C LYS A 67 5.94 -14.13 -3.61
N TRP A 68 4.97 -13.24 -3.64
CA TRP A 68 3.96 -13.13 -4.71
C TRP A 68 2.97 -14.30 -4.75
N CYS A 69 2.72 -14.96 -3.61
CA CYS A 69 1.63 -15.91 -3.50
C CYS A 69 0.33 -15.17 -3.22
N CYS A 70 -0.68 -15.37 -4.08
CA CYS A 70 -1.99 -14.74 -3.89
C CYS A 70 -2.64 -15.21 -2.59
N LEU A 71 -3.07 -14.26 -1.78
CA LEU A 71 -3.79 -14.51 -0.54
C LEU A 71 -5.30 -14.51 -0.83
N ASN A 72 -6.04 -15.42 -0.19
CA ASN A 72 -7.50 -15.47 -0.32
C ASN A 72 -8.15 -14.40 0.57
N ILE A 73 -7.88 -13.13 0.25
CA ILE A 73 -8.38 -11.95 0.96
C ILE A 73 -9.15 -11.10 -0.03
N ASN A 74 -10.34 -10.68 0.37
CA ASN A 74 -11.14 -9.69 -0.34
C ASN A 74 -11.33 -8.44 0.51
N SER A 75 -11.62 -7.33 -0.14
CA SER A 75 -11.93 -6.05 0.51
C SER A 75 -13.16 -5.41 -0.15
N ASP A 76 -13.30 -4.12 -0.02
CA ASP A 76 -14.31 -3.29 -0.67
C ASP A 76 -14.18 -3.17 -2.20
N CYS A 77 -13.16 -3.81 -2.76
CA CYS A 77 -12.85 -3.80 -4.19
C CYS A 77 -12.92 -5.22 -4.76
N PRO A 78 -13.51 -5.44 -5.94
CA PRO A 78 -13.56 -6.75 -6.57
C PRO A 78 -12.17 -7.35 -6.77
N SER A 79 -12.02 -8.63 -6.49
CA SER A 79 -10.81 -9.38 -6.86
C SER A 79 -10.83 -9.73 -8.35
N PHE A 80 -9.66 -10.09 -8.87
CA PHE A 80 -9.53 -10.57 -10.24
C PHE A 80 -8.84 -11.93 -10.25
N PHE A 81 -9.26 -12.76 -11.19
CA PHE A 81 -8.60 -14.02 -11.41
C PHE A 81 -7.35 -13.77 -12.26
N ASP A 82 -6.23 -13.61 -11.60
CA ASP A 82 -4.93 -13.68 -12.23
C ASP A 82 -3.95 -14.30 -11.23
N PRO A 83 -3.43 -15.48 -11.50
CA PRO A 83 -2.25 -15.96 -10.78
C PRO A 83 -1.01 -15.12 -11.12
N GLY A 84 -1.20 -13.88 -11.54
CA GLY A 84 -0.27 -12.83 -11.95
C GLY A 84 1.19 -13.21 -11.94
N GLN A 85 1.86 -13.08 -13.04
CA GLN A 85 3.30 -13.28 -13.05
C GLN A 85 3.94 -12.36 -12.03
N LYS A 86 4.82 -12.92 -11.18
CA LYS A 86 5.63 -12.12 -10.26
C LYS A 86 6.29 -10.97 -11.05
N PRO A 87 6.07 -9.70 -10.66
CA PRO A 87 6.70 -8.57 -11.34
C PRO A 87 8.22 -8.67 -11.20
N LYS A 88 8.94 -8.40 -12.28
CA LYS A 88 10.42 -8.49 -12.29
C LYS A 88 11.06 -7.56 -11.25
N GLY A 89 10.43 -6.44 -10.94
CA GLY A 89 10.91 -5.48 -9.95
C GLY A 89 10.46 -5.78 -8.52
N LEU A 90 9.87 -6.94 -8.21
CA LEU A 90 9.33 -7.20 -6.87
C LEU A 90 10.40 -7.11 -5.78
N ASP A 91 11.56 -7.71 -6.02
CA ASP A 91 12.63 -7.75 -5.02
C ASP A 91 13.18 -6.34 -4.75
N ASP A 92 13.30 -5.50 -5.79
CA ASP A 92 13.66 -4.08 -5.65
C ASP A 92 12.58 -3.29 -4.88
N MET A 93 11.30 -3.52 -5.21
CA MET A 93 10.19 -2.87 -4.50
C MET A 93 10.17 -3.24 -3.01
N LEU A 94 10.41 -4.50 -2.66
CA LEU A 94 10.47 -4.94 -1.26
C LEU A 94 11.66 -4.31 -0.52
N MET A 95 12.82 -4.24 -1.13
CA MET A 95 14.01 -3.59 -0.56
C MET A 95 13.78 -2.09 -0.33
N ILE A 96 13.17 -1.40 -1.29
CA ILE A 96 12.80 0.01 -1.17
C ILE A 96 11.77 0.18 -0.03
N ALA A 97 10.75 -0.67 0.02
CA ALA A 97 9.72 -0.61 1.06
C ALA A 97 10.32 -0.86 2.46
N GLU A 98 11.23 -1.82 2.61
CA GLU A 98 11.97 -2.06 3.85
C GLU A 98 12.76 -0.82 4.28
N THR A 99 13.48 -0.21 3.34
CA THR A 99 14.28 1.00 3.62
C THR A 99 13.40 2.17 4.04
N LEU A 100 12.30 2.42 3.33
CA LEU A 100 11.41 3.55 3.58
C LEU A 100 10.57 3.36 4.86
N SER A 101 10.36 2.13 5.29
CA SER A 101 9.54 1.82 6.47
C SER A 101 10.35 1.64 7.76
N ALA A 102 11.68 1.69 7.72
CA ALA A 102 12.57 1.32 8.82
C ALA A 102 12.28 2.03 10.15
N ASP A 103 11.88 3.30 10.09
CA ASP A 103 11.66 4.13 11.29
C ASP A 103 10.20 4.12 11.78
N PHE A 104 9.31 3.31 11.18
CA PHE A 104 7.90 3.33 11.48
C PHE A 104 7.40 1.99 12.03
N PRO A 105 6.56 2.01 13.09
CA PRO A 105 5.90 0.79 13.56
C PRO A 105 4.95 0.22 12.53
N PHE A 106 4.36 1.08 11.72
CA PHE A 106 3.54 0.75 10.57
C PHE A 106 3.58 1.87 9.54
N VAL A 107 3.70 1.48 8.29
CA VAL A 107 3.46 2.35 7.14
C VAL A 107 3.14 1.52 5.90
N ARG A 108 2.24 1.99 5.06
CA ARG A 108 2.03 1.45 3.73
C ARG A 108 2.90 2.24 2.75
N VAL A 109 3.77 1.54 2.03
CA VAL A 109 4.62 2.11 0.99
C VAL A 109 3.98 1.82 -0.35
N ASP A 110 3.56 2.85 -1.06
CA ASP A 110 2.93 2.73 -2.37
C ASP A 110 3.97 2.97 -3.47
N LEU A 111 4.12 1.99 -4.35
CA LEU A 111 5.11 1.98 -5.42
C LEU A 111 4.45 1.67 -6.77
N TYR A 112 5.05 2.16 -7.83
CA TYR A 112 4.72 1.82 -9.20
C TYR A 112 5.89 1.12 -9.87
N TYR A 113 5.59 0.20 -10.80
CA TYR A 113 6.60 -0.48 -11.61
C TYR A 113 6.27 -0.29 -13.08
N VAL A 114 7.00 0.61 -13.73
CA VAL A 114 6.76 1.02 -15.11
C VAL A 114 8.09 0.98 -15.87
N GLN A 115 8.10 0.39 -17.08
CA GLN A 115 9.30 0.31 -17.93
C GLN A 115 10.53 -0.27 -17.21
N ASN A 116 10.34 -1.32 -16.42
CA ASN A 116 11.38 -1.96 -15.60
C ASN A 116 12.05 -1.03 -14.56
N LYS A 117 11.35 0.01 -14.13
CA LYS A 117 11.79 0.91 -13.06
C LYS A 117 10.74 0.98 -11.97
N VAL A 118 11.21 1.07 -10.73
CA VAL A 118 10.36 1.34 -9.57
C VAL A 118 10.27 2.85 -9.36
N TYR A 119 9.05 3.32 -9.14
CA TYR A 119 8.76 4.71 -8.80
C TYR A 119 8.08 4.75 -7.45
N PHE A 120 8.46 5.75 -6.65
CA PHE A 120 7.81 6.03 -5.38
C PHE A 120 6.47 6.74 -5.62
N GLY A 121 5.43 6.32 -4.92
CA GLY A 121 4.13 6.97 -4.90
C GLY A 121 3.92 7.77 -3.62
N GLU A 122 3.62 7.08 -2.52
CA GLU A 122 3.36 7.73 -1.24
C GLU A 122 3.69 6.84 -0.03
N LEU A 123 3.82 7.46 1.13
CA LEU A 123 3.75 6.80 2.43
C LEU A 123 2.38 7.06 3.05
N THR A 124 1.63 5.99 3.33
CA THR A 124 0.29 6.08 3.92
C THR A 124 0.29 5.49 5.32
N PHE A 125 -0.01 6.32 6.31
CA PHE A 125 0.00 5.92 7.72
C PHE A 125 -1.37 5.40 8.20
N TYR A 126 -2.45 5.80 7.54
CA TYR A 126 -3.82 5.42 7.85
C TYR A 126 -4.56 4.91 6.62
N PRO A 127 -4.19 3.73 6.09
CA PRO A 127 -4.81 3.18 4.89
C PRO A 127 -6.33 3.13 5.04
N TRP A 128 -7.03 3.69 4.04
CA TRP A 128 -8.50 3.73 4.00
C TRP A 128 -9.15 4.28 5.29
N SER A 129 -8.43 5.11 6.03
CA SER A 129 -8.86 5.65 7.34
C SER A 129 -9.21 4.57 8.37
N GLY A 130 -8.72 3.35 8.20
CA GLY A 130 -8.98 2.20 9.07
C GLY A 130 -10.39 1.57 8.91
N TYR A 131 -11.16 1.95 7.90
CA TYR A 131 -12.55 1.50 7.76
C TYR A 131 -12.77 0.43 6.69
N VAL A 132 -11.72 0.01 5.98
CA VAL A 132 -11.88 -1.08 5.01
C VAL A 132 -12.22 -2.38 5.73
N GLN A 133 -13.20 -3.10 5.20
CA GLN A 133 -13.55 -4.43 5.71
C GLN A 133 -12.84 -5.48 4.87
N PHE A 134 -12.25 -6.46 5.53
CA PHE A 134 -11.63 -7.61 4.87
C PHE A 134 -12.51 -8.85 5.01
N SER A 135 -12.41 -9.73 4.04
CA SER A 135 -12.97 -11.08 4.13
C SER A 135 -11.85 -12.09 3.83
N PRO A 136 -11.56 -13.02 4.75
CA PRO A 136 -12.24 -13.22 6.06
C PRO A 136 -11.88 -12.12 7.08
N ASP A 137 -12.81 -11.82 8.00
CA ASP A 137 -12.69 -10.83 9.08
C ASP A 137 -11.41 -11.00 9.92
N GLY A 138 -10.93 -12.23 10.06
CA GLY A 138 -9.71 -12.52 10.82
C GLY A 138 -8.43 -11.88 10.27
N PHE A 139 -8.46 -11.31 9.06
CA PHE A 139 -7.29 -10.68 8.46
C PHE A 139 -6.88 -9.39 9.19
N ASP A 140 -7.83 -8.61 9.68
CA ASP A 140 -7.55 -7.45 10.54
C ASP A 140 -6.73 -7.83 11.77
N PHE A 141 -7.13 -8.89 12.45
CA PHE A 141 -6.37 -9.40 13.60
C PHE A 141 -4.98 -9.90 13.21
N THR A 142 -4.85 -10.47 12.01
CA THR A 142 -3.57 -10.93 11.48
C THR A 142 -2.63 -9.75 11.25
N LEU A 143 -3.12 -8.68 10.67
CA LEU A 143 -2.36 -7.43 10.50
C LEU A 143 -2.03 -6.80 11.85
N GLY A 144 -3.02 -6.72 12.76
CA GLY A 144 -2.85 -6.15 14.09
C GLY A 144 -1.76 -6.84 14.93
N ARG A 145 -1.58 -8.16 14.77
CA ARG A 145 -0.51 -8.91 15.46
C ARG A 145 0.88 -8.56 14.96
N GLN A 146 1.02 -8.00 13.77
CA GLN A 146 2.31 -7.53 13.25
C GLN A 146 2.68 -6.16 13.84
N PHE A 147 1.71 -5.46 14.42
CA PHE A 147 1.86 -4.09 14.89
C PHE A 147 2.46 -4.07 16.30
N ASP A 148 3.78 -3.97 16.39
CA ASP A 148 4.49 -3.82 17.66
C ASP A 148 4.94 -2.38 17.88
N ILE A 149 4.37 -1.73 18.87
CA ILE A 149 4.68 -0.35 19.26
C ILE A 149 5.52 -0.26 20.54
N SER A 150 5.96 -1.38 21.09
CA SER A 150 6.67 -1.41 22.37
C SER A 150 7.98 -0.62 22.36
N SER A 151 8.69 -0.62 21.23
CA SER A 151 9.92 0.14 21.04
C SER A 151 9.70 1.66 20.96
N PHE A 152 8.50 2.11 20.57
CA PHE A 152 8.14 3.52 20.43
C PHE A 152 7.54 4.09 21.72
N TYR A 153 6.98 3.23 22.56
CA TYR A 153 6.38 3.56 23.83
C TYR A 153 6.97 2.63 24.91
N PRO A 154 8.25 2.80 25.26
CA PRO A 154 8.84 2.00 26.34
C PRO A 154 7.99 2.20 27.59
N SER A 155 7.58 1.09 28.23
CA SER A 155 6.87 1.15 29.50
C SER A 155 7.70 2.02 30.46
N LYS A 156 7.10 3.05 31.03
CA LYS A 156 7.69 3.76 32.16
C LYS A 156 7.82 2.69 33.25
N ASN A 157 9.01 2.15 33.42
CA ASN A 157 9.31 1.38 34.62
C ASN A 157 9.15 2.34 35.78
N ASP A 158 8.22 2.01 36.66
CA ASP A 158 8.00 2.66 37.95
C ASP A 158 9.24 2.63 38.83
#